data_ddcf23d76ad1c2a3cc2dd20cec580643
#
_entry.id   ddcf23d76ad1c2a3cc2dd20cec580643
#
_cell.length_a   1.000
_cell.length_b   1.000
_cell.length_c   1.000
_cell.angle_alpha   90.00
_cell.angle_beta   90.00
_cell.angle_gamma   90.00
#
_symmetry.space_group_name_H-M   'P 1'
#
loop_
_entity.id
_entity.type
_entity.pdbx_description
1 polymer ?
#
loop_
_entity_poly.entity_id
_entity_poly.type
_entity_poly.pdbx_seq_one_letter_code
_entity_poly.pdbx_strand_id
1 'polypeptide(L)'
;VKNLLIENKDALKSMKEGDSKSNIRMTVKAVGDMLVSTNIVAAAQIPLAERESGITRIVQRQPFLLELVNVGTISSNLWEWVQQANKDGAAGMTAEGVKKNQIDFDLALASAPVRKVTAFIKVSKEMLDDVDLIESEINQELSEEIKLVIDAQVLSGDGTGQNLTGILENATAFAAGTFATGQANEVSTPNNADALRVAINQVMINQFQPNYILMHPSDVAAMDLAKATDGHYILPPFSTNSNTVVKGIPIVSNTGITEGDFLVGDFTKSGVRFREGLVFDVGYENDDFTKNFVTILAEARLVHRVKSNYYGAFVTGDFAVAKAAIAKA
;
A
#
# COMPACT_ATOMS: atom_id res chain seq x y z
N VAL A 1 31.85 -56.72 1.42
CA VAL A 1 32.75 -56.43 0.26
C VAL A 1 34.14 -56.94 0.55
N LYS A 2 34.82 -56.61 1.67
CA LYS A 2 36.17 -57.10 1.98
C LYS A 2 36.28 -58.62 2.00
N ASN A 3 35.35 -59.35 2.60
CA ASN A 3 35.33 -60.80 2.65
C ASN A 3 35.05 -61.46 1.29
N LEU A 4 34.17 -60.87 0.47
CA LEU A 4 33.90 -61.30 -0.92
C LEU A 4 35.13 -61.11 -1.83
N LEU A 5 35.93 -60.08 -1.60
CA LEU A 5 37.17 -59.83 -2.34
C LEU A 5 38.29 -60.81 -1.93
N ILE A 6 38.27 -61.31 -0.68
CA ILE A 6 39.21 -62.31 -0.18
C ILE A 6 38.84 -63.69 -0.74
N GLU A 7 37.61 -64.10 -0.78
CA GLU A 7 37.10 -65.35 -1.32
C GLU A 7 37.36 -65.52 -2.83
N ASN A 8 37.34 -64.44 -3.57
CA ASN A 8 37.51 -64.41 -5.02
C ASN A 8 38.94 -63.93 -5.45
N LYS A 9 39.93 -64.00 -4.57
CA LYS A 9 41.27 -63.49 -4.78
C LYS A 9 41.96 -64.10 -5.99
N ASP A 10 41.77 -65.39 -6.23
CA ASP A 10 42.36 -66.09 -7.35
C ASP A 10 41.69 -65.76 -8.68
N ALA A 11 40.41 -65.54 -8.70
CA ALA A 11 39.69 -65.09 -9.87
C ALA A 11 39.99 -63.60 -10.24
N LEU A 12 40.28 -62.79 -9.25
CA LEU A 12 40.71 -61.37 -9.47
C LEU A 12 42.21 -61.35 -9.98
N LYS A 13 42.99 -62.33 -9.62
CA LYS A 13 44.39 -62.48 -10.06
C LYS A 13 44.48 -62.93 -11.53
N SER A 14 43.61 -63.83 -11.97
CA SER A 14 43.50 -64.26 -13.35
C SER A 14 43.03 -63.14 -14.31
N MET A 15 42.16 -62.27 -13.86
CA MET A 15 41.76 -61.06 -14.62
C MET A 15 42.90 -60.05 -14.79
N LYS A 16 43.84 -59.98 -13.85
CA LYS A 16 45.00 -59.09 -13.90
C LYS A 16 46.09 -59.61 -14.86
N GLU A 17 46.05 -60.88 -15.16
CA GLU A 17 46.99 -61.52 -16.08
C GLU A 17 46.52 -61.58 -17.55
N GLY A 18 45.39 -60.92 -17.90
CA GLY A 18 45.03 -60.68 -19.30
C GLY A 18 44.12 -61.72 -19.93
N ASP A 19 43.56 -62.67 -19.18
CA ASP A 19 42.62 -63.65 -19.72
C ASP A 19 41.19 -63.07 -19.80
N SER A 20 40.76 -62.75 -21.02
CA SER A 20 39.55 -62.00 -21.32
C SER A 20 38.24 -62.78 -21.24
N LYS A 21 38.21 -64.03 -20.67
CA LYS A 21 37.06 -64.90 -20.65
C LYS A 21 36.51 -65.27 -19.29
N SER A 22 36.95 -64.72 -18.19
CA SER A 22 36.44 -65.02 -16.86
C SER A 22 35.36 -64.00 -16.44
N ASN A 23 34.11 -64.29 -16.64
CA ASN A 23 32.99 -63.52 -16.08
C ASN A 23 32.81 -63.88 -14.59
N ILE A 24 33.28 -63.07 -13.69
CA ILE A 24 32.99 -63.21 -12.25
C ILE A 24 31.61 -62.64 -11.95
N ARG A 25 30.63 -63.53 -11.71
CA ARG A 25 29.34 -63.17 -11.14
C ARG A 25 29.44 -63.13 -9.62
N MET A 26 29.62 -61.99 -9.07
CA MET A 26 29.44 -61.80 -7.64
C MET A 26 27.94 -61.57 -7.32
N THR A 27 27.33 -62.48 -6.63
CA THR A 27 26.04 -62.25 -6.02
C THR A 27 26.26 -61.50 -4.73
N VAL A 28 26.12 -60.17 -4.82
CA VAL A 28 26.05 -59.33 -3.63
C VAL A 28 24.66 -59.55 -3.03
N LYS A 29 24.56 -60.10 -1.82
CA LYS A 29 23.32 -60.20 -1.07
C LYS A 29 22.73 -58.78 -1.01
N ALA A 30 21.50 -58.62 -1.49
CA ALA A 30 20.84 -57.35 -1.54
C ALA A 30 20.87 -56.71 -0.12
N VAL A 31 21.74 -55.79 0.07
CA VAL A 31 21.66 -54.84 1.18
C VAL A 31 20.55 -53.90 0.79
N GLY A 32 19.55 -53.67 1.64
CA GLY A 32 18.38 -52.85 1.34
C GLY A 32 18.80 -51.47 0.78
N ASP A 33 17.88 -50.87 0.07
CA ASP A 33 18.09 -49.56 -0.57
C ASP A 33 18.64 -48.54 0.43
N MET A 34 19.60 -47.74 0.02
CA MET A 34 20.15 -46.65 0.82
C MET A 34 19.13 -45.52 0.91
N LEU A 35 18.46 -45.45 2.05
CA LEU A 35 17.49 -44.39 2.33
C LEU A 35 18.08 -43.40 3.34
N VAL A 36 17.83 -42.12 3.14
CA VAL A 36 18.24 -41.03 4.06
C VAL A 36 17.77 -41.32 5.51
N SER A 37 16.57 -41.88 5.66
CA SER A 37 15.98 -42.19 6.96
C SER A 37 16.59 -43.34 7.70
N THR A 38 17.32 -44.26 7.00
CA THR A 38 17.80 -45.51 7.57
C THR A 38 19.33 -45.58 7.64
N ASN A 39 20.03 -44.90 6.74
CA ASN A 39 21.49 -45.03 6.56
C ASN A 39 22.27 -43.82 7.06
N ILE A 40 21.61 -42.73 7.45
CA ILE A 40 22.23 -41.55 8.07
C ILE A 40 22.18 -41.68 9.57
N VAL A 41 23.29 -42.02 10.19
CA VAL A 41 23.43 -42.25 11.64
C VAL A 41 23.57 -40.94 12.43
N ALA A 42 23.91 -39.84 11.76
CA ALA A 42 23.95 -38.50 12.37
C ALA A 42 23.63 -37.47 11.30
N ALA A 43 22.41 -36.99 11.32
CA ALA A 43 21.92 -35.95 10.38
C ALA A 43 22.75 -34.65 10.41
N ALA A 44 23.56 -34.44 11.45
CA ALA A 44 24.41 -33.26 11.60
C ALA A 44 25.72 -33.30 10.74
N GLN A 45 26.04 -34.44 10.13
CA GLN A 45 27.30 -34.58 9.39
C GLN A 45 27.18 -34.60 7.86
N ILE A 46 25.96 -34.62 7.33
CA ILE A 46 25.71 -34.55 5.88
C ILE A 46 24.92 -33.25 5.63
N PRO A 47 25.46 -32.34 4.84
CA PRO A 47 24.71 -31.14 4.46
C PRO A 47 23.60 -31.53 3.48
N LEU A 48 22.44 -31.90 4.04
CA LEU A 48 21.25 -32.29 3.26
C LEU A 48 20.31 -31.10 3.00
N ALA A 49 20.56 -29.99 3.66
CA ALA A 49 19.76 -28.77 3.49
C ALA A 49 20.62 -27.70 2.83
N GLU A 50 20.19 -27.25 1.69
CA GLU A 50 20.65 -26.02 1.08
C GLU A 50 19.95 -24.85 1.80
N ARG A 51 20.74 -23.94 2.37
CA ARG A 51 20.21 -22.76 3.04
C ARG A 51 20.04 -21.67 2.00
N GLU A 52 18.82 -21.24 1.79
CA GLU A 52 18.50 -20.05 1.00
C GLU A 52 19.14 -18.82 1.64
N SER A 53 19.85 -18.04 0.83
CA SER A 53 20.44 -16.78 1.27
C SER A 53 19.38 -15.69 1.25
N GLY A 54 19.06 -15.13 2.41
CA GLY A 54 18.12 -14.04 2.55
C GLY A 54 17.19 -14.20 3.77
N ILE A 55 16.50 -13.12 4.09
CA ILE A 55 15.50 -13.06 5.16
C ILE A 55 14.12 -12.94 4.50
N THR A 56 13.25 -13.92 4.75
CA THR A 56 11.85 -13.83 4.32
C THR A 56 11.08 -12.96 5.30
N ARG A 57 10.59 -11.83 4.82
CA ARG A 57 9.89 -10.83 5.64
C ARG A 57 8.44 -11.17 5.85
N ILE A 58 7.87 -10.58 6.90
CA ILE A 58 6.43 -10.55 7.11
C ILE A 58 5.81 -9.66 6.03
N VAL A 59 4.76 -10.15 5.38
CA VAL A 59 4.06 -9.38 4.34
C VAL A 59 3.33 -8.20 4.96
N GLN A 60 3.66 -7.01 4.51
CA GLN A 60 3.01 -5.76 4.91
C GLN A 60 2.26 -5.12 3.75
N ARG A 61 1.35 -4.21 4.07
CA ARG A 61 0.65 -3.38 3.08
C ARG A 61 1.65 -2.48 2.35
N GLN A 62 1.52 -2.37 1.04
CA GLN A 62 2.33 -1.42 0.29
C GLN A 62 1.74 0.00 0.38
N PRO A 63 2.57 1.03 0.62
CA PRO A 63 2.14 2.42 0.52
C PRO A 63 1.77 2.76 -0.92
N PHE A 64 0.72 3.53 -1.14
CA PHE A 64 0.18 3.80 -2.47
C PHE A 64 -0.19 5.27 -2.70
N LEU A 65 -0.52 6.01 -1.64
CA LEU A 65 -1.05 7.37 -1.75
C LEU A 65 -0.05 8.37 -2.31
N LEU A 66 1.24 8.22 -2.00
CA LEU A 66 2.27 9.12 -2.52
C LEU A 66 2.39 9.11 -4.05
N GLU A 67 1.94 8.03 -4.71
CA GLU A 67 1.91 7.93 -6.18
C GLU A 67 0.70 8.67 -6.78
N LEU A 68 -0.36 8.86 -6.01
CA LEU A 68 -1.61 9.46 -6.47
C LEU A 68 -1.64 10.98 -6.24
N VAL A 69 -0.97 11.46 -5.19
CA VAL A 69 -0.99 12.86 -4.76
C VAL A 69 0.14 13.69 -5.37
N ASN A 70 0.01 15.00 -5.31
CA ASN A 70 1.04 15.91 -5.79
C ASN A 70 2.19 16.02 -4.77
N VAL A 71 3.32 15.38 -5.05
CA VAL A 71 4.52 15.39 -4.21
C VAL A 71 5.49 16.49 -4.65
N GLY A 72 6.11 17.16 -3.68
CA GLY A 72 7.14 18.17 -3.93
C GLY A 72 8.01 18.42 -2.70
N THR A 73 8.89 19.42 -2.78
CA THR A 73 9.81 19.79 -1.70
C THR A 73 9.56 21.18 -1.18
N ILE A 74 9.97 21.43 0.07
CA ILE A 74 9.88 22.74 0.74
C ILE A 74 11.14 22.95 1.58
N SER A 75 11.63 24.18 1.64
CA SER A 75 12.82 24.53 2.43
C SER A 75 12.48 25.09 3.83
N SER A 76 11.26 25.65 4.01
CA SER A 76 10.83 26.24 5.27
C SER A 76 10.16 25.22 6.20
N ASN A 77 9.99 25.58 7.47
CA ASN A 77 9.28 24.76 8.46
C ASN A 77 7.76 24.96 8.45
N LEU A 78 7.29 25.85 7.61
CA LEU A 78 5.89 26.18 7.44
C LEU A 78 5.57 26.28 5.96
N TRP A 79 4.51 25.61 5.52
CA TRP A 79 3.99 25.73 4.17
C TRP A 79 2.84 26.73 4.18
N GLU A 80 3.05 27.86 3.50
CA GLU A 80 2.08 28.95 3.42
C GLU A 80 1.55 29.08 1.99
N TRP A 81 0.27 29.42 1.87
CA TRP A 81 -0.35 29.75 0.60
C TRP A 81 -1.44 30.80 0.78
N VAL A 82 -1.63 31.63 -0.25
CA VAL A 82 -2.73 32.54 -0.34
C VAL A 82 -3.90 31.87 -1.04
N GLN A 83 -5.10 31.98 -0.49
CA GLN A 83 -6.31 31.46 -1.07
C GLN A 83 -7.40 32.54 -1.12
N GLN A 84 -8.30 32.44 -2.09
CA GLN A 84 -9.46 33.29 -2.16
C GLN A 84 -10.45 32.85 -1.08
N ALA A 85 -10.84 33.77 -0.18
CA ALA A 85 -11.78 33.49 0.92
C ALA A 85 -13.22 33.74 0.50
N ASN A 86 -13.49 34.88 -0.10
CA ASN A 86 -14.80 35.28 -0.57
C ASN A 86 -14.72 35.81 -2.00
N LYS A 87 -15.85 35.79 -2.68
CA LYS A 87 -16.06 36.45 -3.96
C LYS A 87 -17.42 37.07 -3.95
N ASP A 88 -17.50 38.40 -4.05
CA ASP A 88 -18.72 39.18 -4.09
C ASP A 88 -18.97 39.70 -5.49
N GLY A 89 -20.29 39.83 -5.81
CA GLY A 89 -20.72 40.30 -7.11
C GLY A 89 -20.61 39.25 -8.22
N ALA A 90 -21.17 39.57 -9.35
CA ALA A 90 -21.12 38.78 -10.58
C ALA A 90 -21.08 39.66 -11.81
N ALA A 91 -20.42 39.18 -12.87
CA ALA A 91 -20.49 39.80 -14.17
C ALA A 91 -21.94 39.66 -14.74
N GLY A 92 -22.43 40.68 -15.36
CA GLY A 92 -23.76 40.67 -16.00
C GLY A 92 -23.80 41.51 -17.27
N MET A 93 -24.80 41.26 -18.10
CA MET A 93 -25.09 42.08 -19.27
C MET A 93 -25.58 43.41 -18.81
N THR A 94 -25.04 44.51 -19.34
CA THR A 94 -25.39 45.87 -18.96
C THR A 94 -25.78 46.67 -20.19
N ALA A 95 -26.95 47.34 -20.11
CA ALA A 95 -27.42 48.21 -21.17
C ALA A 95 -26.54 49.48 -21.27
N GLU A 96 -26.65 50.18 -22.39
CA GLU A 96 -25.95 51.44 -22.59
C GLU A 96 -26.42 52.51 -21.57
N GLY A 97 -25.47 53.21 -20.95
CA GLY A 97 -25.75 54.25 -19.95
C GLY A 97 -26.01 53.71 -18.52
N VAL A 98 -26.03 52.39 -18.29
CA VAL A 98 -26.22 51.78 -16.96
C VAL A 98 -24.88 51.50 -16.29
N LYS A 99 -24.83 51.67 -14.94
CA LYS A 99 -23.64 51.34 -14.13
C LYS A 99 -23.31 49.85 -14.29
N LYS A 100 -22.03 49.54 -14.59
CA LYS A 100 -21.49 48.18 -14.71
C LYS A 100 -21.46 47.48 -13.35
N ASN A 101 -21.63 46.16 -13.37
CA ASN A 101 -21.52 45.33 -12.17
C ASN A 101 -20.09 45.30 -11.66
N GLN A 102 -19.92 45.43 -10.36
CA GLN A 102 -18.65 45.34 -9.68
C GLN A 102 -18.44 43.88 -9.17
N ILE A 103 -17.22 43.41 -9.24
CA ILE A 103 -16.83 42.13 -8.65
C ILE A 103 -15.69 42.46 -7.67
N ASP A 104 -15.74 41.85 -6.52
CA ASP A 104 -14.72 41.94 -5.49
C ASP A 104 -14.34 40.53 -4.98
N PHE A 105 -13.16 40.37 -4.40
CA PHE A 105 -12.73 39.13 -3.77
C PHE A 105 -11.71 39.37 -2.65
N ASP A 106 -11.83 38.61 -1.58
CA ASP A 106 -10.92 38.63 -0.45
C ASP A 106 -9.86 37.55 -0.57
N LEU A 107 -8.66 37.85 -0.09
CA LEU A 107 -7.55 36.92 0.01
C LEU A 107 -7.26 36.59 1.46
N ALA A 108 -7.11 35.31 1.78
CA ALA A 108 -6.72 34.82 3.09
C ALA A 108 -5.40 34.05 3.00
N LEU A 109 -4.51 34.30 3.96
CA LEU A 109 -3.30 33.51 4.14
C LEU A 109 -3.65 32.27 4.97
N ALA A 110 -3.26 31.09 4.46
CA ALA A 110 -3.37 29.84 5.17
C ALA A 110 -2.01 29.18 5.28
N SER A 111 -1.79 28.39 6.32
CA SER A 111 -0.50 27.74 6.57
C SER A 111 -0.69 26.33 7.15
N ALA A 112 0.34 25.50 6.96
CA ALA A 112 0.43 24.18 7.56
C ALA A 112 1.86 23.91 8.03
N PRO A 113 2.06 23.50 9.30
CA PRO A 113 3.39 23.23 9.83
C PRO A 113 3.93 21.90 9.34
N VAL A 114 5.25 21.85 9.12
CA VAL A 114 5.97 20.60 8.85
C VAL A 114 5.99 19.73 10.10
N ARG A 115 5.69 18.44 9.93
CA ARG A 115 5.71 17.43 10.99
C ARG A 115 6.83 16.43 10.74
N LYS A 116 7.21 15.70 11.79
CA LYS A 116 8.28 14.72 11.76
C LYS A 116 7.72 13.32 12.01
N VAL A 117 8.13 12.37 11.16
CA VAL A 117 7.87 10.95 11.32
C VAL A 117 9.20 10.28 11.61
N THR A 118 9.28 9.48 12.67
CA THR A 118 10.51 8.85 13.13
C THR A 118 10.29 7.44 13.57
N ALA A 119 11.30 6.59 13.33
CA ALA A 119 11.40 5.25 13.90
C ALA A 119 12.86 4.95 14.23
N PHE A 120 13.13 4.12 15.21
CA PHE A 120 14.49 3.67 15.52
C PHE A 120 14.51 2.19 15.88
N ILE A 121 15.69 1.60 15.69
CA ILE A 121 15.99 0.23 16.08
C ILE A 121 17.31 0.22 16.85
N LYS A 122 17.40 -0.61 17.89
CA LYS A 122 18.65 -0.90 18.61
C LYS A 122 19.14 -2.27 18.22
N VAL A 123 20.41 -2.37 17.87
CA VAL A 123 21.05 -3.61 17.47
C VAL A 123 22.41 -3.74 18.15
N SER A 124 22.85 -4.95 18.51
CA SER A 124 24.19 -5.17 19.05
C SER A 124 25.24 -5.10 17.95
N LYS A 125 26.45 -4.64 18.29
CA LYS A 125 27.58 -4.61 17.36
C LYS A 125 27.94 -6.01 16.87
N GLU A 126 27.88 -6.98 17.74
CA GLU A 126 28.14 -8.39 17.42
C GLU A 126 27.16 -8.89 16.33
N MET A 127 25.89 -8.50 16.42
CA MET A 127 24.91 -8.89 15.41
C MET A 127 25.17 -8.23 14.04
N LEU A 128 25.64 -6.97 14.03
CA LEU A 128 26.03 -6.28 12.80
C LEU A 128 27.28 -6.88 12.16
N ASP A 129 28.23 -7.33 13.00
CA ASP A 129 29.50 -7.91 12.54
C ASP A 129 29.31 -9.36 12.06
N ASP A 130 28.42 -10.13 12.70
CA ASP A 130 28.22 -11.55 12.42
C ASP A 130 27.23 -11.84 11.29
N VAL A 131 26.38 -10.88 10.92
CA VAL A 131 25.30 -11.07 9.94
C VAL A 131 25.35 -9.98 8.86
N ASP A 132 26.05 -10.26 7.77
CA ASP A 132 26.29 -9.32 6.65
C ASP A 132 25.01 -8.67 6.05
N LEU A 133 23.86 -9.34 6.14
CA LEU A 133 22.61 -8.84 5.57
C LEU A 133 21.78 -7.99 6.52
N ILE A 134 22.11 -7.96 7.83
CA ILE A 134 21.23 -7.35 8.83
C ILE A 134 21.15 -5.83 8.67
N GLU A 135 22.23 -5.16 8.29
CA GLU A 135 22.23 -3.71 8.08
C GLU A 135 21.27 -3.29 6.96
N SER A 136 21.34 -3.99 5.83
CA SER A 136 20.46 -3.70 4.69
C SER A 136 19.00 -3.99 5.03
N GLU A 137 18.75 -5.04 5.81
CA GLU A 137 17.42 -5.43 6.24
C GLU A 137 16.80 -4.40 7.20
N ILE A 138 17.57 -3.90 8.17
CA ILE A 138 17.14 -2.86 9.10
C ILE A 138 16.81 -1.57 8.36
N ASN A 139 17.66 -1.14 7.44
CA ASN A 139 17.43 0.08 6.67
C ASN A 139 16.18 0.00 5.81
N GLN A 140 15.93 -1.16 5.23
CA GLN A 140 14.74 -1.38 4.42
C GLN A 140 13.48 -1.45 5.29
N GLU A 141 13.49 -2.15 6.44
CA GLU A 141 12.39 -2.24 7.38
C GLU A 141 11.98 -0.86 7.91
N LEU A 142 12.95 -0.07 8.38
CA LEU A 142 12.70 1.30 8.84
C LEU A 142 12.13 2.19 7.73
N SER A 143 12.62 2.01 6.50
CA SER A 143 12.12 2.76 5.34
C SER A 143 10.66 2.41 5.01
N GLU A 144 10.31 1.14 5.05
CA GLU A 144 8.95 0.65 4.78
C GLU A 144 7.97 1.11 5.85
N GLU A 145 8.33 0.99 7.14
CA GLU A 145 7.52 1.45 8.26
C GLU A 145 7.24 2.97 8.20
N ILE A 146 8.25 3.78 7.94
CA ILE A 146 8.05 5.24 7.82
C ILE A 146 7.12 5.56 6.64
N LYS A 147 7.28 4.89 5.49
CA LYS A 147 6.39 5.09 4.34
C LYS A 147 4.95 4.68 4.65
N LEU A 148 4.75 3.59 5.39
CA LEU A 148 3.42 3.14 5.81
C LEU A 148 2.74 4.13 6.76
N VAL A 149 3.49 4.69 7.71
CA VAL A 149 2.99 5.72 8.61
C VAL A 149 2.64 7.00 7.84
N ILE A 150 3.50 7.43 6.90
CA ILE A 150 3.22 8.59 6.05
C ILE A 150 1.94 8.36 5.24
N ASP A 151 1.79 7.20 4.62
CA ASP A 151 0.62 6.83 3.82
C ASP A 151 -0.67 6.85 4.66
N ALA A 152 -0.64 6.27 5.87
CA ALA A 152 -1.77 6.31 6.80
C ALA A 152 -2.10 7.74 7.26
N GLN A 153 -1.10 8.57 7.56
CA GLN A 153 -1.30 9.95 7.99
C GLN A 153 -1.81 10.84 6.85
N VAL A 154 -1.37 10.63 5.63
CA VAL A 154 -1.89 11.35 4.45
C VAL A 154 -3.34 10.99 4.17
N LEU A 155 -3.75 9.73 4.40
CA LEU A 155 -5.13 9.29 4.22
C LEU A 155 -6.04 9.79 5.36
N SER A 156 -5.73 9.43 6.60
CA SER A 156 -6.63 9.51 7.76
C SER A 156 -6.09 10.29 8.96
N GLY A 157 -4.99 11.06 8.79
CA GLY A 157 -4.47 11.89 9.88
C GLY A 157 -5.48 12.90 10.36
N ASP A 158 -5.66 13.02 11.69
CA ASP A 158 -6.65 13.89 12.33
C ASP A 158 -6.20 15.35 12.50
N GLY A 159 -4.97 15.68 12.14
CA GLY A 159 -4.40 17.03 12.27
C GLY A 159 -4.15 17.49 13.71
N THR A 160 -4.38 16.64 14.72
CA THR A 160 -4.16 17.00 16.12
C THR A 160 -2.72 16.76 16.56
N GLY A 161 -2.21 17.63 17.44
CA GLY A 161 -0.84 17.49 18.00
C GLY A 161 0.24 17.44 16.92
N GLN A 162 0.90 16.29 16.75
CA GLN A 162 1.95 16.08 15.75
C GLN A 162 1.45 15.36 14.49
N ASN A 163 0.18 14.98 14.43
CA ASN A 163 -0.39 14.31 13.27
C ASN A 163 -0.54 15.25 12.07
N LEU A 164 -0.47 14.67 10.88
CA LEU A 164 -0.81 15.38 9.65
C LEU A 164 -2.33 15.50 9.53
N THR A 165 -2.82 16.46 8.76
CA THR A 165 -4.23 16.52 8.40
C THR A 165 -4.44 15.69 7.14
N GLY A 166 -5.14 14.57 7.25
CA GLY A 166 -5.40 13.62 6.18
C GLY A 166 -6.41 14.12 5.14
N ILE A 167 -6.56 13.35 4.07
CA ILE A 167 -7.56 13.63 3.01
C ILE A 167 -8.96 13.40 3.57
N LEU A 168 -9.19 12.32 4.33
CA LEU A 168 -10.51 11.96 4.86
C LEU A 168 -11.07 13.04 5.81
N GLU A 169 -10.20 13.67 6.63
CA GLU A 169 -10.60 14.72 7.56
C GLU A 169 -11.20 15.95 6.83
N ASN A 170 -10.71 16.25 5.64
CA ASN A 170 -11.14 17.40 4.85
C ASN A 170 -12.10 17.03 3.70
N ALA A 171 -12.38 15.75 3.50
CA ALA A 171 -13.27 15.30 2.44
C ALA A 171 -14.73 15.69 2.75
N THR A 172 -15.47 16.04 1.71
CA THR A 172 -16.89 16.30 1.84
C THR A 172 -17.64 14.99 2.06
N ALA A 173 -18.55 14.94 3.02
CA ALA A 173 -19.39 13.78 3.22
C ALA A 173 -20.28 13.50 1.99
N PHE A 174 -20.53 12.22 1.72
CA PHE A 174 -21.46 11.81 0.67
C PHE A 174 -22.83 12.44 0.88
N ALA A 175 -23.36 13.00 -0.19
CA ALA A 175 -24.72 13.57 -0.22
C ALA A 175 -25.43 13.06 -1.48
N ALA A 176 -26.58 12.43 -1.30
CA ALA A 176 -27.36 11.87 -2.40
C ALA A 176 -27.94 12.93 -3.34
N GLY A 177 -28.13 14.17 -2.88
CA GLY A 177 -28.62 15.28 -3.68
C GLY A 177 -29.97 14.97 -4.35
N THR A 178 -30.05 15.10 -5.67
CA THR A 178 -31.26 14.80 -6.47
C THR A 178 -31.57 13.30 -6.59
N PHE A 179 -30.66 12.43 -6.11
CA PHE A 179 -30.84 10.97 -6.04
C PHE A 179 -31.29 10.51 -4.66
N ALA A 180 -31.54 11.42 -3.73
CA ALA A 180 -32.01 11.07 -2.39
C ALA A 180 -33.38 10.38 -2.42
N THR A 181 -33.59 9.52 -1.45
CA THR A 181 -34.91 8.87 -1.24
C THR A 181 -36.06 9.88 -1.26
N GLY A 182 -37.09 9.57 -2.03
CA GLY A 182 -38.24 10.49 -2.23
C GLY A 182 -38.00 11.60 -3.27
N GLN A 183 -36.86 11.61 -3.95
CA GLN A 183 -36.58 12.55 -5.04
C GLN A 183 -36.82 11.91 -6.42
N ALA A 184 -36.83 12.75 -7.47
CA ALA A 184 -37.16 12.31 -8.83
C ALA A 184 -36.25 11.24 -9.43
N ASN A 185 -35.00 11.14 -8.94
CA ASN A 185 -33.97 10.26 -9.48
C ASN A 185 -33.55 9.17 -8.48
N GLU A 186 -34.40 8.82 -7.53
CA GLU A 186 -34.13 7.72 -6.59
C GLU A 186 -33.87 6.37 -7.32
N VAL A 187 -33.02 5.53 -6.76
CA VAL A 187 -32.58 4.29 -7.39
C VAL A 187 -33.34 3.10 -6.78
N SER A 188 -33.97 2.27 -7.62
CA SER A 188 -34.53 1.01 -7.17
C SER A 188 -33.42 0.00 -6.90
N THR A 189 -33.35 -0.56 -5.68
CA THR A 189 -32.34 -1.57 -5.29
C THR A 189 -30.89 -1.16 -5.58
N PRO A 190 -30.40 -0.07 -4.91
CA PRO A 190 -29.07 0.47 -5.20
C PRO A 190 -27.95 -0.49 -4.79
N ASN A 191 -26.91 -0.54 -5.61
CA ASN A 191 -25.68 -1.30 -5.38
C ASN A 191 -24.49 -0.36 -5.08
N ASN A 192 -23.31 -0.91 -4.81
CA ASN A 192 -22.11 -0.13 -4.53
C ASN A 192 -21.67 0.75 -5.72
N ALA A 193 -21.86 0.27 -6.95
CA ALA A 193 -21.54 1.05 -8.15
C ALA A 193 -22.46 2.26 -8.32
N ASP A 194 -23.72 2.16 -7.91
CA ASP A 194 -24.67 3.30 -7.93
C ASP A 194 -24.24 4.37 -6.92
N ALA A 195 -23.86 3.97 -5.70
CA ALA A 195 -23.33 4.89 -4.70
C ALA A 195 -22.09 5.64 -5.20
N LEU A 196 -21.13 4.92 -5.80
CA LEU A 196 -19.94 5.52 -6.41
C LEU A 196 -20.30 6.46 -7.57
N ARG A 197 -21.29 6.10 -8.38
CA ARG A 197 -21.74 6.96 -9.50
C ARG A 197 -22.33 8.28 -8.99
N VAL A 198 -23.07 8.26 -7.88
CA VAL A 198 -23.61 9.47 -7.24
C VAL A 198 -22.48 10.29 -6.60
N ALA A 199 -21.51 9.65 -5.94
CA ALA A 199 -20.33 10.33 -5.39
C ALA A 199 -19.51 11.04 -6.48
N ILE A 200 -19.26 10.38 -7.61
CA ILE A 200 -18.62 10.99 -8.78
C ILE A 200 -19.39 12.23 -9.25
N ASN A 201 -20.72 12.13 -9.31
CA ASN A 201 -21.57 13.27 -9.70
C ASN A 201 -21.44 14.43 -8.71
N GLN A 202 -21.36 14.16 -7.40
CA GLN A 202 -21.16 15.18 -6.37
C GLN A 202 -19.84 15.94 -6.57
N VAL A 203 -18.73 15.23 -6.85
CA VAL A 203 -17.42 15.85 -7.16
C VAL A 203 -17.53 16.73 -8.42
N MET A 204 -18.22 16.24 -9.46
CA MET A 204 -18.38 16.99 -10.71
C MET A 204 -19.25 18.24 -10.55
N ILE A 205 -20.30 18.21 -9.71
CA ILE A 205 -21.12 19.38 -9.37
C ILE A 205 -20.26 20.45 -8.70
N ASN A 206 -19.29 20.05 -7.88
CA ASN A 206 -18.32 20.94 -7.25
C ASN A 206 -17.24 21.45 -8.23
N GLN A 207 -17.39 21.20 -9.54
CA GLN A 207 -16.49 21.65 -10.62
C GLN A 207 -15.09 20.98 -10.60
N PHE A 208 -14.98 19.79 -10.00
CA PHE A 208 -13.76 18.98 -10.04
C PHE A 208 -13.98 17.73 -10.90
N GLN A 209 -12.87 17.15 -11.39
CA GLN A 209 -12.88 15.90 -12.13
C GLN A 209 -12.18 14.82 -11.32
N PRO A 210 -12.90 13.85 -10.77
CA PRO A 210 -12.28 12.76 -10.00
C PRO A 210 -11.39 11.91 -10.92
N ASN A 211 -10.21 11.58 -10.43
CA ASN A 211 -9.22 10.77 -11.16
C ASN A 211 -9.03 9.38 -10.58
N TYR A 212 -9.35 9.16 -9.29
CA TYR A 212 -9.27 7.87 -8.64
C TYR A 212 -10.42 7.66 -7.65
N ILE A 213 -10.72 6.38 -7.43
CA ILE A 213 -11.62 5.89 -6.40
C ILE A 213 -10.83 4.98 -5.50
N LEU A 214 -10.82 5.23 -4.19
CA LEU A 214 -10.20 4.35 -3.19
C LEU A 214 -11.29 3.56 -2.48
N MET A 215 -11.08 2.25 -2.32
CA MET A 215 -11.95 1.38 -1.54
C MET A 215 -11.20 0.12 -1.08
N HIS A 216 -11.78 -0.57 -0.10
CA HIS A 216 -11.19 -1.81 0.41
C HIS A 216 -11.27 -2.94 -0.62
N PRO A 217 -10.29 -3.86 -0.70
CA PRO A 217 -10.33 -4.99 -1.63
C PRO A 217 -11.57 -5.88 -1.52
N SER A 218 -12.10 -6.06 -0.31
CA SER A 218 -13.34 -6.81 -0.07
C SER A 218 -14.54 -6.16 -0.76
N ASP A 219 -14.61 -4.83 -0.78
CA ASP A 219 -15.72 -4.10 -1.40
C ASP A 219 -15.63 -4.15 -2.93
N VAL A 220 -14.40 -4.11 -3.48
CA VAL A 220 -14.18 -4.32 -4.92
C VAL A 220 -14.64 -5.72 -5.31
N ALA A 221 -14.24 -6.75 -4.56
CA ALA A 221 -14.66 -8.11 -4.82
C ALA A 221 -16.18 -8.30 -4.70
N ALA A 222 -16.82 -7.65 -3.71
CA ALA A 222 -18.27 -7.66 -3.55
C ALA A 222 -18.99 -7.01 -4.75
N MET A 223 -18.40 -5.95 -5.31
CA MET A 223 -18.94 -5.28 -6.49
C MET A 223 -18.79 -6.12 -7.74
N ASP A 224 -17.64 -6.78 -7.93
CA ASP A 224 -17.38 -7.67 -9.06
C ASP A 224 -18.28 -8.93 -9.04
N LEU A 225 -18.58 -9.44 -7.84
CA LEU A 225 -19.42 -10.61 -7.65
C LEU A 225 -20.93 -10.30 -7.60
N ALA A 226 -21.32 -9.03 -7.75
CA ALA A 226 -22.71 -8.62 -7.73
C ALA A 226 -23.49 -9.25 -8.91
N LYS A 227 -24.64 -9.87 -8.58
CA LYS A 227 -25.51 -10.54 -9.54
C LYS A 227 -26.85 -9.82 -9.65
N ALA A 228 -27.41 -9.83 -10.85
CA ALA A 228 -28.78 -9.44 -11.07
C ALA A 228 -29.76 -10.50 -10.53
N THR A 229 -31.06 -10.17 -10.45
CA THR A 229 -32.11 -11.07 -9.93
C THR A 229 -32.26 -12.36 -10.72
N ASP A 230 -31.83 -12.40 -11.96
CA ASP A 230 -31.80 -13.55 -12.85
C ASP A 230 -30.55 -14.44 -12.69
N GLY A 231 -29.62 -14.07 -11.78
CA GLY A 231 -28.40 -14.79 -11.46
C GLY A 231 -27.19 -14.47 -12.34
N HIS A 232 -27.34 -13.61 -13.36
CA HIS A 232 -26.22 -13.16 -14.18
C HIS A 232 -25.39 -12.13 -13.44
N TYR A 233 -24.05 -12.13 -13.64
CA TYR A 233 -23.17 -11.11 -13.11
C TYR A 233 -23.45 -9.75 -13.77
N ILE A 234 -23.54 -8.70 -12.98
CA ILE A 234 -23.74 -7.32 -13.46
C ILE A 234 -22.48 -6.82 -14.15
N LEU A 235 -21.32 -7.10 -13.55
CA LEU A 235 -20.00 -6.88 -14.12
C LEU A 235 -19.38 -8.25 -14.45
N PRO A 236 -18.65 -8.40 -15.56
CA PRO A 236 -17.99 -9.67 -15.85
C PRO A 236 -16.79 -9.88 -14.93
N PRO A 237 -16.88 -10.72 -13.86
CA PRO A 237 -15.83 -10.83 -12.83
C PRO A 237 -14.56 -11.51 -13.35
N PHE A 238 -14.62 -12.13 -14.51
CA PHE A 238 -13.52 -12.86 -15.14
C PHE A 238 -12.99 -12.15 -16.40
N SER A 239 -13.23 -10.85 -16.52
CA SER A 239 -12.68 -10.04 -17.61
C SER A 239 -11.17 -9.91 -17.45
N THR A 240 -10.44 -10.04 -18.55
CA THR A 240 -8.98 -9.97 -18.61
C THR A 240 -8.41 -8.58 -18.32
N ASN A 241 -9.22 -7.55 -18.26
CA ASN A 241 -8.81 -6.21 -17.87
C ASN A 241 -8.96 -6.04 -16.34
N SER A 242 -7.85 -6.17 -15.64
CA SER A 242 -7.74 -6.24 -14.19
C SER A 242 -8.05 -4.94 -13.42
N ASN A 243 -8.35 -3.85 -14.08
CA ASN A 243 -8.71 -2.61 -13.39
C ASN A 243 -10.22 -2.41 -13.44
N THR A 244 -10.89 -2.66 -12.32
CA THR A 244 -12.29 -2.27 -12.17
C THR A 244 -12.38 -0.74 -12.29
N VAL A 245 -13.16 -0.28 -13.25
CA VAL A 245 -13.36 1.15 -13.53
C VAL A 245 -14.84 1.50 -13.41
N VAL A 246 -15.14 2.60 -12.73
CA VAL A 246 -16.48 3.17 -12.67
C VAL A 246 -16.48 4.46 -13.48
N LYS A 247 -17.25 4.50 -14.57
CA LYS A 247 -17.34 5.67 -15.47
C LYS A 247 -15.97 6.08 -16.05
N GLY A 248 -15.06 5.14 -16.26
CA GLY A 248 -13.71 5.41 -16.76
C GLY A 248 -12.71 5.88 -15.71
N ILE A 249 -13.11 5.94 -14.44
CA ILE A 249 -12.24 6.29 -13.31
C ILE A 249 -11.75 4.98 -12.68
N PRO A 250 -10.41 4.79 -12.59
CA PRO A 250 -9.84 3.58 -12.02
C PRO A 250 -10.07 3.49 -10.50
N ILE A 251 -10.34 2.28 -10.04
CA ILE A 251 -10.41 1.94 -8.62
C ILE A 251 -9.04 1.50 -8.14
N VAL A 252 -8.56 2.13 -7.07
CA VAL A 252 -7.38 1.71 -6.32
C VAL A 252 -7.84 0.97 -5.08
N SER A 253 -7.60 -0.34 -5.04
CA SER A 253 -7.94 -1.18 -3.90
C SER A 253 -6.78 -1.24 -2.92
N ASN A 254 -7.01 -0.88 -1.67
CA ASN A 254 -5.99 -0.95 -0.62
C ASN A 254 -6.62 -1.16 0.76
N THR A 255 -5.95 -1.94 1.59
CA THR A 255 -6.38 -2.23 2.98
C THR A 255 -6.17 -1.06 3.94
N GLY A 256 -5.64 0.07 3.48
CA GLY A 256 -5.50 1.29 4.27
C GLY A 256 -6.79 2.06 4.47
N ILE A 257 -7.83 1.79 3.65
CA ILE A 257 -9.19 2.30 3.87
C ILE A 257 -10.02 1.23 4.57
N THR A 258 -10.95 1.65 5.44
CA THR A 258 -11.83 0.75 6.17
C THR A 258 -12.78 0.02 5.21
N GLU A 259 -13.07 -1.25 5.48
CA GLU A 259 -14.10 -2.00 4.74
C GLU A 259 -15.46 -1.33 4.91
N GLY A 260 -16.17 -1.17 3.82
CA GLY A 260 -17.44 -0.44 3.76
C GLY A 260 -17.31 1.04 3.41
N ASP A 261 -16.12 1.63 3.52
CA ASP A 261 -15.88 3.03 3.20
C ASP A 261 -15.35 3.21 1.77
N PHE A 262 -15.64 4.36 1.19
CA PHE A 262 -15.08 4.79 -0.09
C PHE A 262 -14.61 6.23 -0.07
N LEU A 263 -13.63 6.54 -0.90
CA LEU A 263 -13.15 7.88 -1.17
C LEU A 263 -13.05 8.10 -2.69
N VAL A 264 -13.81 9.05 -3.19
CA VAL A 264 -13.77 9.47 -4.60
C VAL A 264 -13.21 10.88 -4.68
N GLY A 265 -12.23 11.12 -5.55
CA GLY A 265 -11.72 12.48 -5.65
C GLY A 265 -10.70 12.76 -6.73
N ASP A 266 -10.32 14.02 -6.81
CA ASP A 266 -9.20 14.52 -7.61
C ASP A 266 -7.95 14.63 -6.74
N PHE A 267 -7.15 13.58 -6.73
CA PHE A 267 -5.94 13.47 -5.89
C PHE A 267 -4.84 14.47 -6.29
N THR A 268 -4.93 15.08 -7.45
CA THR A 268 -3.99 16.15 -7.84
C THR A 268 -4.12 17.42 -6.97
N LYS A 269 -5.27 17.59 -6.30
CA LYS A 269 -5.55 18.70 -5.38
C LYS A 269 -5.02 18.46 -3.96
N SER A 270 -4.59 17.26 -3.65
CA SER A 270 -3.90 16.90 -2.42
C SER A 270 -2.40 17.08 -2.60
N GLY A 271 -1.74 17.79 -1.68
CA GLY A 271 -0.32 18.11 -1.76
C GLY A 271 0.47 17.59 -0.57
N VAL A 272 1.53 16.84 -0.85
CA VAL A 272 2.57 16.47 0.11
C VAL A 272 3.84 17.23 -0.23
N ARG A 273 4.49 17.81 0.78
CA ARG A 273 5.77 18.51 0.61
C ARG A 273 6.76 17.97 1.63
N PHE A 274 7.86 17.42 1.14
CA PHE A 274 8.97 16.99 1.97
C PHE A 274 9.91 18.16 2.21
N ARG A 275 10.18 18.45 3.47
CA ARG A 275 11.26 19.35 3.86
C ARG A 275 12.59 18.59 3.88
N GLU A 276 12.53 17.38 4.40
CA GLU A 276 13.64 16.45 4.49
C GLU A 276 13.12 15.07 4.13
N GLY A 277 13.79 14.43 3.18
CA GLY A 277 13.47 13.06 2.80
C GLY A 277 13.78 12.10 3.93
N LEU A 278 13.76 10.81 3.65
CA LEU A 278 14.18 9.79 4.60
C LEU A 278 15.68 9.91 4.84
N VAL A 279 16.07 10.16 6.09
CA VAL A 279 17.47 10.24 6.56
C VAL A 279 17.68 9.17 7.61
N PHE A 280 18.84 8.52 7.57
CA PHE A 280 19.27 7.56 8.57
C PHE A 280 20.45 8.13 9.35
N ASP A 281 20.32 8.11 10.66
CA ASP A 281 21.36 8.51 11.59
C ASP A 281 21.74 7.34 12.51
N VAL A 282 23.02 7.18 12.75
CA VAL A 282 23.56 6.13 13.63
C VAL A 282 24.17 6.79 14.86
N GLY A 283 23.76 6.32 16.04
CA GLY A 283 24.22 6.91 17.29
C GLY A 283 24.13 5.98 18.49
N TYR A 284 24.40 6.53 19.65
CA TYR A 284 24.28 5.85 20.94
C TYR A 284 23.33 6.61 21.84
N GLU A 285 22.49 5.88 22.55
CA GLU A 285 21.57 6.43 23.52
C GLU A 285 21.85 5.85 24.91
N ASN A 286 21.81 6.71 25.95
CA ASN A 286 22.05 6.32 27.35
C ASN A 286 23.33 5.47 27.53
N ASP A 287 23.18 4.19 27.91
CA ASP A 287 24.26 3.26 28.20
C ASP A 287 24.60 2.30 27.03
N ASP A 288 24.13 2.60 25.81
CA ASP A 288 24.37 1.78 24.63
C ASP A 288 25.87 1.57 24.37
N PHE A 289 26.69 2.59 24.60
CA PHE A 289 28.13 2.50 24.43
C PHE A 289 28.78 1.43 25.31
N THR A 290 28.32 1.33 26.55
CA THR A 290 28.87 0.36 27.53
C THR A 290 28.31 -1.05 27.34
N LYS A 291 27.21 -1.18 26.62
CA LYS A 291 26.51 -2.44 26.34
C LYS A 291 26.73 -2.95 24.93
N ASN A 292 27.57 -2.30 24.12
CA ASN A 292 27.82 -2.60 22.71
C ASN A 292 26.55 -2.56 21.82
N PHE A 293 25.59 -1.68 22.15
CA PHE A 293 24.46 -1.41 21.26
C PHE A 293 24.70 -0.21 20.35
N VAL A 294 24.08 -0.23 19.19
CA VAL A 294 24.02 0.86 18.23
C VAL A 294 22.56 1.16 17.96
N THR A 295 22.18 2.42 18.05
CA THR A 295 20.84 2.89 17.71
C THR A 295 20.86 3.46 16.29
N ILE A 296 20.06 2.88 15.40
CA ILE A 296 19.83 3.38 14.04
C ILE A 296 18.49 4.08 14.03
N LEU A 297 18.50 5.38 13.74
CA LEU A 297 17.34 6.25 13.67
C LEU A 297 17.02 6.55 12.22
N ALA A 298 15.76 6.42 11.85
CA ALA A 298 15.26 6.88 10.56
C ALA A 298 14.24 8.00 10.78
N GLU A 299 14.35 9.09 10.05
CA GLU A 299 13.40 10.20 10.14
C GLU A 299 13.09 10.84 8.79
N ALA A 300 11.87 11.35 8.69
CA ALA A 300 11.42 12.16 7.56
C ALA A 300 10.62 13.36 8.06
N ARG A 301 10.75 14.50 7.37
CA ARG A 301 10.02 15.72 7.70
C ARG A 301 9.17 16.15 6.53
N LEU A 302 7.86 16.23 6.74
CA LEU A 302 6.91 16.51 5.68
C LEU A 302 5.70 17.27 6.19
N VAL A 303 4.95 17.82 5.26
CA VAL A 303 3.63 18.41 5.48
C VAL A 303 2.69 17.93 4.41
N HIS A 304 1.46 17.63 4.80
CA HIS A 304 0.36 17.31 3.91
C HIS A 304 -0.79 18.29 4.09
N ARG A 305 -1.42 18.68 2.99
CA ARG A 305 -2.64 19.50 3.04
C ARG A 305 -3.47 19.40 1.77
N VAL A 306 -4.76 19.35 1.96
CA VAL A 306 -5.77 19.73 0.97
C VAL A 306 -6.16 21.18 1.28
N LYS A 307 -6.11 22.10 0.30
CA LYS A 307 -6.51 23.50 0.48
C LYS A 307 -8.02 23.57 0.67
N SER A 308 -8.50 24.49 1.53
CA SER A 308 -9.94 24.55 1.85
C SER A 308 -10.83 24.74 0.61
N ASN A 309 -10.38 25.48 -0.40
CA ASN A 309 -11.12 25.65 -1.65
C ASN A 309 -11.24 24.35 -2.48
N TYR A 310 -10.50 23.30 -2.11
CA TYR A 310 -10.47 22.01 -2.79
C TYR A 310 -11.12 20.88 -1.98
N TYR A 311 -11.74 21.15 -0.84
CA TYR A 311 -12.43 20.13 -0.05
C TYR A 311 -13.53 19.42 -0.85
N GLY A 312 -14.25 20.16 -1.69
CA GLY A 312 -15.24 19.58 -2.61
C GLY A 312 -14.69 18.69 -3.72
N ALA A 313 -13.36 18.61 -3.88
CA ALA A 313 -12.71 17.69 -4.80
C ALA A 313 -12.69 16.24 -4.28
N PHE A 314 -12.98 16.04 -3.00
CA PHE A 314 -13.00 14.73 -2.34
C PHE A 314 -14.36 14.47 -1.71
N VAL A 315 -14.89 13.28 -1.95
CA VAL A 315 -16.15 12.81 -1.36
C VAL A 315 -15.89 11.46 -0.71
N THR A 316 -16.21 11.37 0.57
CA THR A 316 -16.11 10.13 1.36
C THR A 316 -17.47 9.71 1.88
N GLY A 317 -17.69 8.42 2.06
CA GLY A 317 -18.89 7.87 2.64
C GLY A 317 -18.80 6.38 2.89
N ASP A 318 -19.76 5.89 3.66
CA ASP A 318 -19.98 4.46 3.88
C ASP A 318 -20.99 3.94 2.86
N PHE A 319 -20.73 2.76 2.27
CA PHE A 319 -21.59 2.16 1.24
C PHE A 319 -22.99 1.83 1.75
N ALA A 320 -23.14 1.38 3.00
CA ALA A 320 -24.45 1.04 3.55
C ALA A 320 -25.31 2.30 3.71
N VAL A 321 -24.72 3.37 4.25
CA VAL A 321 -25.36 4.67 4.42
C VAL A 321 -25.66 5.30 3.06
N ALA A 322 -24.72 5.28 2.14
CA ALA A 322 -24.88 5.84 0.80
C ALA A 322 -26.00 5.14 0.01
N LYS A 323 -26.04 3.81 0.03
CA LYS A 323 -27.12 3.03 -0.61
C LYS A 323 -28.49 3.34 0.02
N ALA A 324 -28.56 3.39 1.35
CA ALA A 324 -29.80 3.73 2.03
C ALA A 324 -30.30 5.15 1.67
N ALA A 325 -29.38 6.11 1.49
CA ALA A 325 -29.70 7.48 1.15
C ALA A 325 -30.23 7.66 -0.29
N ILE A 326 -29.92 6.75 -1.22
CA ILE A 326 -30.37 6.83 -2.62
C ILE A 326 -31.47 5.80 -2.95
N ALA A 327 -31.77 4.89 -2.03
CA ALA A 327 -32.76 3.86 -2.23
C ALA A 327 -34.17 4.45 -2.43
N LYS A 328 -34.92 3.82 -3.34
CA LYS A 328 -36.35 4.10 -3.50
C LYS A 328 -37.11 3.70 -2.23
N ALA A 329 -37.95 4.62 -1.76
CA ALA A 329 -38.84 4.41 -0.60
C ALA A 329 -39.85 3.29 -0.83
#